data_f74a9c86ca16cfeff1be635c2cdb0a55
#
_entry.id   f74a9c86ca16cfeff1be635c2cdb0a55
#
_cell.length_a   1.000
_cell.length_b   1.000
_cell.length_c   1.000
_cell.angle_alpha   90.00
_cell.angle_beta   90.00
_cell.angle_gamma   90.00
#
_symmetry.space_group_name_H-M   'P 1'
#
loop_
_entity.id
_entity.type
_entity.pdbx_description
1 polymer ?
#
loop_
_entity_poly.entity_id
_entity_poly.type
_entity_poly.pdbx_seq_one_letter_code
_entity_poly.pdbx_strand_id
1 'polypeptide(L)'
;MIHELRVYHAMPGRMPDLLKRFDTVSLALFKKHGIRVTGLWTTAIGQSNLDLVYIIEWESLADREDKWGSFQRDPEWQSERKKSEQDGPLIASVTNSILQPATFPLIR
;
A
#
# COMPACT_ATOMS: atom_id res chain seq x y z
N MET A 1 7.78 -13.18 -11.22
CA MET A 1 7.50 -12.23 -10.12
C MET A 1 7.17 -10.87 -10.68
N ILE A 2 6.15 -10.23 -10.13
CA ILE A 2 5.71 -8.90 -10.55
C ILE A 2 5.74 -7.95 -9.34
N HIS A 3 5.68 -6.65 -9.62
CA HIS A 3 5.68 -5.63 -8.59
C HIS A 3 4.47 -4.72 -8.77
N GLU A 4 3.88 -4.30 -7.69
CA GLU A 4 2.77 -3.35 -7.75
C GLU A 4 3.20 -2.05 -7.09
N LEU A 5 3.23 -0.99 -7.90
CA LEU A 5 3.43 0.37 -7.41
C LEU A 5 2.07 0.93 -7.01
N ARG A 6 1.94 1.32 -5.75
CA ARG A 6 0.71 1.91 -5.23
C ARG A 6 1.01 3.31 -4.72
N VAL A 7 0.17 4.25 -5.11
CA VAL A 7 0.27 5.63 -4.65
C VAL A 7 -1.05 6.00 -3.98
N TYR A 8 -0.97 6.32 -2.70
CA TYR A 8 -2.11 6.83 -1.95
C TYR A 8 -2.04 8.35 -1.94
N HIS A 9 -3.07 8.98 -2.47
CA HIS A 9 -3.21 10.44 -2.44
C HIS A 9 -3.96 10.78 -1.16
N ALA A 10 -3.22 11.20 -0.13
CA ALA A 10 -3.80 11.48 1.18
C ALA A 10 -4.70 12.73 1.13
N MET A 11 -5.71 12.72 1.98
CA MET A 11 -6.49 13.93 2.24
C MET A 11 -5.58 14.97 2.91
N PRO A 12 -5.77 16.27 2.62
CA PRO A 12 -4.98 17.32 3.27
C PRO A 12 -5.00 17.20 4.79
N GLY A 13 -3.81 17.24 5.40
CA GLY A 13 -3.66 17.15 6.86
C GLY A 13 -3.74 15.73 7.42
N ARG A 14 -4.00 14.71 6.60
CA ARG A 14 -4.20 13.35 7.08
C ARG A 14 -3.01 12.40 6.90
N MET A 15 -1.91 12.89 6.34
CA MET A 15 -0.70 12.03 6.16
C MET A 15 -0.20 11.44 7.47
N PRO A 16 -0.11 12.20 8.59
CA PRO A 16 0.33 11.60 9.85
C PRO A 16 -0.54 10.44 10.31
N ASP A 17 -1.86 10.55 10.16
CA ASP A 17 -2.79 9.49 10.53
C ASP A 17 -2.69 8.28 9.59
N LEU A 18 -2.47 8.54 8.30
CA LEU A 18 -2.25 7.49 7.31
C LEU A 18 -0.97 6.70 7.61
N LEU A 19 0.12 7.40 7.90
CA LEU A 19 1.39 6.76 8.28
C LEU A 19 1.23 5.95 9.57
N LYS A 20 0.50 6.46 10.55
CA LYS A 20 0.22 5.75 11.79
C LYS A 20 -0.55 4.45 11.51
N ARG A 21 -1.53 4.49 10.63
CA ARG A 21 -2.29 3.28 10.24
C ARG A 21 -1.38 2.24 9.58
N PHE A 22 -0.47 2.66 8.70
CA PHE A 22 0.52 1.75 8.12
C PHE A 22 1.41 1.13 9.18
N ASP A 23 1.94 1.95 10.08
CA ASP A 23 2.87 1.51 11.12
C ASP A 23 2.21 0.54 12.11
N THR A 24 0.99 0.84 12.56
CA THR A 24 0.34 0.11 13.66
C THR A 24 -0.63 -0.98 13.20
N VAL A 25 -1.10 -0.94 11.96
CA VAL A 25 -2.15 -1.85 11.49
C VAL A 25 -1.78 -2.50 10.16
N SER A 26 -1.63 -1.71 9.10
CA SER A 26 -1.56 -2.23 7.73
C SER A 26 -0.40 -3.18 7.51
N LEU A 27 0.81 -2.82 7.94
CA LEU A 27 2.00 -3.66 7.72
C LEU A 27 1.92 -5.00 8.45
N ALA A 28 1.36 -5.01 9.67
CA ALA A 28 1.18 -6.24 10.43
C ALA A 28 0.17 -7.17 9.73
N LEU A 29 -0.93 -6.63 9.23
CA LEU A 29 -1.94 -7.40 8.52
C LEU A 29 -1.46 -7.85 7.15
N PHE A 30 -0.67 -7.03 6.45
CA PHE A 30 -0.01 -7.46 5.22
C PHE A 30 0.84 -8.70 5.49
N LYS A 31 1.66 -8.67 6.53
CA LYS A 31 2.49 -9.81 6.93
C LYS A 31 1.63 -11.04 7.23
N LYS A 32 0.53 -10.87 7.94
CA LYS A 32 -0.42 -11.95 8.26
C LYS A 32 -0.93 -12.64 6.99
N HIS A 33 -1.20 -11.87 5.94
CA HIS A 33 -1.73 -12.38 4.68
C HIS A 33 -0.65 -12.71 3.64
N GLY A 34 0.62 -12.67 4.03
CA GLY A 34 1.71 -12.99 3.12
C GLY A 34 1.98 -11.93 2.05
N ILE A 35 1.57 -10.70 2.29
CA ILE A 35 1.78 -9.58 1.38
C ILE A 35 3.13 -8.93 1.69
N ARG A 36 4.03 -8.88 0.69
CA ARG A 36 5.40 -8.40 0.87
C ARG A 36 5.53 -6.98 0.35
N VAL A 37 5.67 -6.03 1.29
CA VAL A 37 5.99 -4.64 0.96
C VAL A 37 7.50 -4.50 0.90
N THR A 38 8.03 -4.07 -0.24
CA THR A 38 9.47 -3.93 -0.46
C THR A 38 9.97 -2.52 -0.22
N GLY A 39 9.09 -1.55 -0.11
CA GLY A 39 9.45 -0.18 0.20
C GLY A 39 8.21 0.68 0.43
N LEU A 40 8.37 1.72 1.24
CA LEU A 40 7.31 2.68 1.56
C LEU A 40 7.95 4.05 1.71
N TRP A 41 7.44 5.05 0.99
CA TRP A 41 8.01 6.39 0.96
C TRP A 41 6.94 7.46 1.04
N THR A 42 7.25 8.56 1.72
CA THR A 42 6.55 9.82 1.53
C THR A 42 7.27 10.62 0.45
N THR A 43 6.60 11.60 -0.11
CA THR A 43 7.16 12.39 -1.21
C THR A 43 7.77 13.68 -0.66
N ALA A 44 9.09 13.78 -0.70
CA ALA A 44 9.82 14.99 -0.31
C ALA A 44 9.75 16.04 -1.42
N ILE A 45 10.05 15.62 -2.66
CA ILE A 45 9.95 16.46 -3.85
C ILE A 45 9.31 15.61 -4.95
N GLY A 46 8.20 16.06 -5.50
CA GLY A 46 7.48 15.33 -6.54
C GLY A 46 6.20 16.04 -6.92
N GLN A 47 5.31 15.31 -7.56
CA GLN A 47 4.05 15.87 -8.05
C GLN A 47 3.18 16.39 -6.91
N SER A 48 3.14 15.68 -5.77
CA SER A 48 2.39 16.09 -4.60
C SER A 48 3.04 15.57 -3.32
N ASN A 49 3.17 16.44 -2.32
CA ASN A 49 3.65 16.03 -0.99
C ASN A 49 2.55 15.30 -0.18
N LEU A 50 1.36 15.16 -0.74
CA LEU A 50 0.29 14.35 -0.15
C LEU A 50 0.32 12.91 -0.64
N ASP A 51 1.33 12.53 -1.42
CA ASP A 51 1.46 11.18 -1.96
C ASP A 51 2.31 10.29 -1.06
N LEU A 52 1.75 9.14 -0.72
CA LEU A 52 2.43 8.04 -0.06
C LEU A 52 2.62 6.93 -1.09
N VAL A 53 3.87 6.52 -1.30
CA VAL A 53 4.24 5.55 -2.34
C VAL A 53 4.74 4.28 -1.69
N TYR A 54 4.24 3.12 -2.12
CA TYR A 54 4.80 1.86 -1.70
C TYR A 54 4.73 0.82 -2.80
N ILE A 55 5.56 -0.20 -2.68
CA ILE A 55 5.68 -1.27 -3.66
C ILE A 55 5.44 -2.60 -2.98
N ILE A 56 4.57 -3.42 -3.58
CA ILE A 56 4.31 -4.79 -3.16
C ILE A 56 4.91 -5.73 -4.21
N GLU A 57 5.54 -6.80 -3.74
CA GLU A 57 6.05 -7.86 -4.58
C GLU A 57 5.09 -9.05 -4.56
N TRP A 58 4.70 -9.53 -5.74
CA TRP A 58 3.80 -10.67 -5.90
C TRP A 58 4.47 -11.77 -6.73
N GLU A 59 4.17 -13.03 -6.41
CA GLU A 59 4.62 -14.15 -7.25
C GLU A 59 3.98 -14.10 -8.64
N SER A 60 2.70 -13.70 -8.69
CA SER A 60 1.89 -13.67 -9.91
C SER A 60 0.63 -12.82 -9.67
N LEU A 61 -0.13 -12.58 -10.72
CA LEU A 61 -1.44 -11.92 -10.59
C LEU A 61 -2.43 -12.79 -9.80
N ALA A 62 -2.36 -14.10 -9.94
CA ALA A 62 -3.19 -15.02 -9.16
C ALA A 62 -2.87 -14.94 -7.67
N ASP A 63 -1.59 -14.88 -7.33
CA ASP A 63 -1.11 -14.69 -5.96
C ASP A 63 -1.64 -13.38 -5.37
N ARG A 64 -1.58 -12.30 -6.15
CA ARG A 64 -2.11 -11.00 -5.75
C ARG A 64 -3.61 -11.07 -5.45
N GLU A 65 -4.37 -11.64 -6.37
CA GLU A 65 -5.82 -11.74 -6.22
C GLU A 65 -6.20 -12.50 -4.94
N ASP A 66 -5.53 -13.61 -4.67
CA ASP A 66 -5.75 -14.43 -3.48
C ASP A 66 -5.42 -13.67 -2.20
N LYS A 67 -4.20 -13.16 -2.08
CA LYS A 67 -3.71 -12.53 -0.85
C LYS A 67 -4.35 -11.18 -0.60
N TRP A 68 -4.46 -10.35 -1.64
CA TRP A 68 -5.09 -9.05 -1.50
C TRP A 68 -6.58 -9.18 -1.16
N GLY A 69 -7.27 -10.13 -1.79
CA GLY A 69 -8.65 -10.44 -1.48
C GLY A 69 -8.84 -10.90 -0.04
N SER A 70 -7.97 -11.79 0.44
CA SER A 70 -8.00 -12.25 1.85
C SER A 70 -7.80 -11.08 2.82
N PHE A 71 -6.86 -10.19 2.53
CA PHE A 71 -6.63 -9.00 3.34
C PHE A 71 -7.88 -8.10 3.37
N GLN A 72 -8.47 -7.82 2.21
CA GLN A 72 -9.66 -6.97 2.13
C GLN A 72 -10.87 -7.54 2.87
N ARG A 73 -10.97 -8.87 2.98
CA ARG A 73 -12.05 -9.55 3.69
C ARG A 73 -11.75 -9.77 5.17
N ASP A 74 -10.56 -9.45 5.64
CA ASP A 74 -10.18 -9.64 7.04
C ASP A 74 -11.01 -8.73 7.94
N PRO A 75 -11.79 -9.28 8.90
CA PRO A 75 -12.59 -8.47 9.81
C PRO A 75 -11.76 -7.50 10.65
N GLU A 76 -10.54 -7.89 11.01
CA GLU A 76 -9.63 -7.00 11.75
C GLU A 76 -9.25 -5.78 10.91
N TRP A 77 -8.93 -5.98 9.62
CA TRP A 77 -8.66 -4.87 8.72
C TRP A 77 -9.87 -3.95 8.57
N GLN A 78 -11.03 -4.52 8.35
CA GLN A 78 -12.27 -3.76 8.19
C GLN A 78 -12.57 -2.92 9.43
N SER A 79 -12.41 -3.50 10.62
CA SER A 79 -12.62 -2.82 11.90
C SER A 79 -11.60 -1.70 12.13
N GLU A 80 -10.31 -1.98 11.94
CA GLU A 80 -9.25 -1.00 12.16
C GLU A 80 -9.29 0.13 11.13
N ARG A 81 -9.62 -0.18 9.88
CA ARG A 81 -9.82 0.84 8.84
C ARG A 81 -10.95 1.80 9.24
N LYS A 82 -12.07 1.24 9.67
CA LYS A 82 -13.22 2.04 10.09
C LYS A 82 -12.88 2.95 11.27
N LYS A 83 -12.17 2.43 12.27
CA LYS A 83 -11.70 3.24 13.41
C LYS A 83 -10.82 4.39 12.96
N SER A 84 -9.88 4.12 12.05
CA SER A 84 -8.93 5.12 11.56
C SER A 84 -9.62 6.24 10.76
N GLU A 85 -10.81 6.00 10.27
CA GLU A 85 -11.57 6.94 9.43
C GLU A 85 -12.75 7.58 10.18
N GLN A 86 -12.78 7.47 11.51
CA GLN A 86 -13.86 8.08 12.33
C GLN A 86 -13.96 9.59 12.13
N ASP A 87 -12.84 10.27 11.97
CA ASP A 87 -12.79 11.71 11.77
C ASP A 87 -12.72 12.12 10.29
N GLY A 88 -13.11 11.21 9.41
CA GLY A 88 -13.12 11.41 7.97
C GLY A 88 -12.12 10.53 7.24
N PRO A 89 -12.16 10.50 5.90
CA PRO A 89 -11.28 9.68 5.10
C PRO A 89 -9.82 10.11 5.22
N LEU A 90 -8.91 9.14 5.18
CA LEU A 90 -7.46 9.40 5.18
C LEU A 90 -6.96 9.58 3.74
N ILE A 91 -7.60 8.93 2.78
CA ILE A 91 -7.14 8.80 1.40
C ILE A 91 -8.19 9.41 0.48
N ALA A 92 -7.77 10.33 -0.38
CA ALA A 92 -8.64 10.92 -1.40
C ALA A 92 -8.83 9.98 -2.60
N SER A 93 -7.73 9.33 -3.03
CA SER A 93 -7.73 8.42 -4.17
C SER A 93 -6.50 7.53 -4.13
N VAL A 94 -6.53 6.45 -4.90
CA VAL A 94 -5.42 5.52 -5.05
C VAL A 94 -5.15 5.32 -6.53
N THR A 95 -3.88 5.37 -6.91
CA THR A 95 -3.44 4.90 -8.23
C THR A 95 -2.52 3.72 -8.04
N ASN A 96 -2.54 2.77 -8.98
CA ASN A 96 -1.65 1.62 -8.93
C ASN A 96 -1.27 1.15 -10.33
N SER A 97 -0.11 0.51 -10.40
CA SER A 97 0.42 -0.06 -11.64
C SER A 97 1.06 -1.40 -11.34
N ILE A 98 0.82 -2.37 -12.23
CA ILE A 98 1.51 -3.67 -12.17
C ILE A 98 2.72 -3.57 -13.08
N LEU A 99 3.90 -3.81 -12.52
CA LEU A 99 5.17 -3.67 -13.20
C LEU A 99 5.83 -5.03 -13.37
N GLN A 100 6.36 -5.28 -14.55
CA GLN A 100 7.16 -6.46 -14.84
C GLN A 100 8.64 -6.07 -14.87
N PRO A 101 9.53 -6.83 -14.20
CA PRO A 101 10.96 -6.52 -14.26
C PRO A 101 11.48 -6.60 -15.69
N ALA A 102 12.45 -5.76 -16.01
CA ALA A 102 13.18 -5.87 -17.26
C ALA A 102 13.95 -7.23 -17.28
N THR A 103 14.10 -7.79 -18.46
CA THR A 103 14.68 -9.15 -18.62
C THR A 103 16.20 -9.15 -18.68
N PHE A 104 16.85 -8.02 -18.57
CA PHE A 104 18.31 -7.90 -18.61
C PHE A 104 18.86 -7.40 -17.27
N PRO A 105 20.14 -7.67 -16.96
CA PRO A 105 20.73 -7.23 -15.70
C PRO A 105 20.80 -5.70 -15.61
N LEU A 106 20.42 -5.14 -14.45
CA LEU A 106 20.48 -3.69 -14.20
C LEU A 106 21.89 -3.25 -13.83
N ILE A 107 22.64 -4.13 -13.19
CA ILE A 107 24.04 -3.89 -12.78
C ILE A 107 24.95 -4.60 -13.79
N ARG A 108 25.86 -3.84 -14.39
CA ARG A 108 26.72 -4.36 -15.47
C ARG A 108 28.19 -4.05 -15.17
#